data_81ff8786bacc4fb96119f8adcaba1824
#
_entry.id   81ff8786bacc4fb96119f8adcaba1824
#
_cell.length_a   1.000
_cell.length_b   1.000
_cell.length_c   1.000
_cell.angle_alpha   90.00
_cell.angle_beta   90.00
_cell.angle_gamma   90.00
#
_symmetry.space_group_name_H-M   'P 1'
#
loop_
_entity.id
_entity.type
_entity.pdbx_description
1 polymer ?
#
loop_
_entity_poly.entity_id
_entity_poly.type
_entity_poly.pdbx_seq_one_letter_code
_entity_poly.pdbx_strand_id
1 'polypeptide(L)'
;GGMYEEAKVAHANSKTLMKKYGVNALPATTDWYWMICMKLGQPEEAAKALEDITPDMPTEDGDYLCRVLLYKGVLKPENFVEECEKNCKNPERPRIYHLMLTYGLANYLHYQGRDAEAIPLLKELAESPDNRALFAVKQSMQDLDAMGVSYTVPAKA
;
A
#
# COMPACT_ATOMS: atom_id res chain seq x y z
N GLY A 1 18.78 1.74 6.36
CA GLY A 1 18.97 0.38 6.83
C GLY A 1 18.82 -0.66 5.75
N GLY A 2 18.90 -1.92 6.16
CA GLY A 2 18.82 -3.06 5.24
C GLY A 2 17.53 -3.12 4.43
N MET A 3 16.41 -2.74 5.03
CA MET A 3 15.11 -2.74 4.31
C MET A 3 15.07 -1.75 3.15
N TYR A 4 15.72 -0.60 3.31
CA TYR A 4 15.83 0.39 2.23
C TYR A 4 16.62 -0.19 1.04
N GLU A 5 17.76 -0.76 1.29
CA GLU A 5 18.60 -1.35 0.24
C GLU A 5 17.89 -2.53 -0.45
N GLU A 6 17.23 -3.39 0.32
CA GLU A 6 16.45 -4.50 -0.22
C GLU A 6 15.32 -4.02 -1.11
N ALA A 7 14.56 -3.01 -0.68
CA ALA A 7 13.46 -2.45 -1.45
C ALA A 7 13.95 -1.79 -2.73
N LYS A 8 15.05 -1.06 -2.65
CA LYS A 8 15.68 -0.40 -3.81
C LYS A 8 16.12 -1.42 -4.86
N VAL A 9 16.77 -2.49 -4.42
CA VAL A 9 17.21 -3.58 -5.30
C VAL A 9 16.01 -4.30 -5.92
N ALA A 10 14.99 -4.62 -5.11
CA ALA A 10 13.78 -5.28 -5.60
C ALA A 10 13.07 -4.44 -6.67
N HIS A 11 12.98 -3.12 -6.46
CA HIS A 11 12.39 -2.20 -7.41
C HIS A 11 13.18 -2.19 -8.74
N ALA A 12 14.50 -2.10 -8.67
CA ALA A 12 15.36 -2.11 -9.85
C ALA A 12 15.25 -3.45 -10.61
N ASN A 13 15.24 -4.56 -9.89
CA ASN A 13 15.10 -5.90 -10.49
C ASN A 13 13.75 -6.08 -11.16
N SER A 14 12.68 -5.52 -10.59
CA SER A 14 11.34 -5.59 -11.20
C SER A 14 11.28 -4.87 -12.54
N LYS A 15 11.96 -3.74 -12.68
CA LYS A 15 12.08 -3.04 -13.97
C LYS A 15 12.78 -3.90 -15.02
N THR A 16 13.84 -4.56 -14.62
CA THR A 16 14.61 -5.46 -15.50
C THR A 16 13.76 -6.65 -15.94
N LEU A 17 13.04 -7.28 -15.01
CA LEU A 17 12.18 -8.44 -15.30
C LEU A 17 11.04 -8.07 -16.23
N MET A 18 10.42 -6.92 -16.02
CA MET A 18 9.36 -6.44 -16.90
C MET A 18 9.86 -6.22 -18.32
N LYS A 19 11.04 -5.61 -18.46
CA LYS A 19 11.64 -5.32 -19.76
C LYS A 19 12.06 -6.58 -20.51
N LYS A 20 12.64 -7.57 -19.82
CA LYS A 20 13.16 -8.80 -20.44
C LYS A 20 12.11 -9.87 -20.67
N TYR A 21 11.19 -10.04 -19.73
CA TYR A 21 10.29 -11.21 -19.67
C TYR A 21 8.81 -10.86 -19.63
N GLY A 22 8.47 -9.57 -19.61
CA GLY A 22 7.08 -9.13 -19.51
C GLY A 22 6.44 -9.40 -18.14
N VAL A 23 7.21 -9.85 -17.16
CA VAL A 23 6.70 -10.09 -15.78
C VAL A 23 6.60 -8.75 -15.07
N ASN A 24 5.40 -8.38 -14.66
CA ASN A 24 5.18 -7.09 -14.00
C ASN A 24 4.91 -7.22 -12.51
N ALA A 25 5.99 -7.21 -11.72
CA ALA A 25 5.95 -7.08 -10.27
C ALA A 25 6.21 -5.63 -9.82
N LEU A 26 6.27 -4.70 -10.76
CA LEU A 26 6.64 -3.31 -10.49
C LEU A 26 5.68 -2.60 -9.54
N PRO A 27 4.34 -2.76 -9.62
CA PRO A 27 3.45 -2.12 -8.66
C PRO A 27 3.76 -2.50 -7.21
N ALA A 28 3.94 -3.78 -6.92
CA ALA A 28 4.22 -4.27 -5.57
C ALA A 28 5.57 -3.78 -5.04
N THR A 29 6.63 -3.84 -5.83
CA THR A 29 7.96 -3.39 -5.39
C THR A 29 8.02 -1.87 -5.29
N THR A 30 7.31 -1.15 -6.15
CA THR A 30 7.21 0.31 -6.07
C THR A 30 6.50 0.73 -4.79
N ASP A 31 5.40 0.05 -4.44
CA ASP A 31 4.67 0.31 -3.21
C ASP A 31 5.57 0.16 -1.98
N TRP A 32 6.31 -0.93 -1.89
CA TRP A 32 7.23 -1.18 -0.79
C TRP A 32 8.32 -0.11 -0.73
N TYR A 33 8.97 0.18 -1.84
CA TYR A 33 10.03 1.16 -1.92
C TYR A 33 9.54 2.57 -1.57
N TRP A 34 8.37 2.94 -2.10
CA TRP A 34 7.74 4.23 -1.80
C TRP A 34 7.48 4.40 -0.30
N MET A 35 6.91 3.39 0.35
CA MET A 35 6.63 3.44 1.79
C MET A 35 7.91 3.64 2.60
N ILE A 36 8.97 2.93 2.26
CA ILE A 36 10.24 3.03 2.98
C ILE A 36 10.86 4.41 2.76
N CYS A 37 10.86 4.92 1.54
CA CYS A 37 11.36 6.26 1.25
C CYS A 37 10.60 7.34 2.03
N MET A 38 9.29 7.25 2.08
CA MET A 38 8.48 8.21 2.84
C MET A 38 8.77 8.13 4.34
N LYS A 39 8.92 6.92 4.88
CA LYS A 39 9.25 6.69 6.27
C LYS A 39 10.63 7.28 6.64
N LEU A 40 11.56 7.25 5.70
CA LEU A 40 12.91 7.80 5.89
C LEU A 40 13.00 9.31 5.58
N GLY A 41 11.89 9.94 5.25
CA GLY A 41 11.89 11.36 4.91
C GLY A 41 12.54 11.69 3.57
N GLN A 42 12.39 10.78 2.60
CA GLN A 42 12.93 10.95 1.24
C GLN A 42 11.81 11.03 0.20
N PRO A 43 10.96 12.07 0.23
CA PRO A 43 9.81 12.15 -0.66
C PRO A 43 10.18 12.32 -2.14
N GLU A 44 11.32 12.89 -2.44
CA GLU A 44 11.78 13.05 -3.83
C GLU A 44 12.14 11.72 -4.46
N GLU A 45 12.82 10.85 -3.71
CA GLU A 45 13.14 9.51 -4.17
C GLU A 45 11.87 8.66 -4.30
N ALA A 46 10.95 8.81 -3.35
CA ALA A 46 9.64 8.15 -3.42
C ALA A 46 8.89 8.55 -4.70
N ALA A 47 8.87 9.82 -5.04
CA ALA A 47 8.23 10.31 -6.26
C ALA A 47 8.88 9.74 -7.53
N LYS A 48 10.19 9.63 -7.55
CA LYS A 48 10.91 9.03 -8.70
C LYS A 48 10.54 7.57 -8.90
N ALA A 49 10.32 6.83 -7.82
CA ALA A 49 9.92 5.43 -7.91
C ALA A 49 8.59 5.24 -8.65
N LEU A 50 7.75 6.26 -8.68
CA LEU A 50 6.43 6.22 -9.32
C LEU A 50 6.46 6.56 -10.82
N GLU A 51 7.58 7.04 -11.36
CA GLU A 51 7.65 7.53 -12.73
C GLU A 51 7.21 6.50 -13.78
N ASP A 52 7.52 5.24 -13.57
CA ASP A 52 7.23 4.17 -14.53
C ASP A 52 5.85 3.52 -14.33
N ILE A 53 5.08 3.98 -13.36
CA ILE A 53 3.73 3.45 -13.10
C ILE A 53 2.73 4.13 -14.01
N THR A 54 1.97 3.34 -14.76
CA THR A 54 0.91 3.83 -15.66
C THR A 54 -0.41 3.13 -15.36
N PRO A 55 -1.57 3.81 -15.58
CA PRO A 55 -2.88 3.24 -15.25
C PRO A 55 -3.24 1.97 -16.03
N ASP A 56 -2.70 1.81 -17.23
CA ASP A 56 -3.02 0.72 -18.15
C ASP A 56 -1.99 -0.41 -18.15
N MET A 57 -0.98 -0.34 -17.28
CA MET A 57 0.04 -1.38 -17.26
C MET A 57 -0.56 -2.71 -16.80
N PRO A 58 -0.19 -3.82 -17.48
CA PRO A 58 -0.70 -5.13 -17.09
C PRO A 58 -0.10 -5.56 -15.75
N THR A 59 -0.94 -6.08 -14.87
CA THR A 59 -0.49 -6.62 -13.58
C THR A 59 -1.52 -7.61 -13.05
N GLU A 60 -1.04 -8.61 -12.29
CA GLU A 60 -1.91 -9.50 -11.55
C GLU A 60 -2.25 -8.92 -10.18
N ASP A 61 -1.45 -7.96 -9.70
CA ASP A 61 -1.58 -7.34 -8.38
C ASP A 61 -2.34 -6.00 -8.49
N GLY A 62 -3.63 -6.09 -8.83
CA GLY A 62 -4.45 -4.90 -9.06
C GLY A 62 -4.57 -3.98 -7.85
N ASP A 63 -4.55 -4.50 -6.63
CA ASP A 63 -4.55 -3.72 -5.40
C ASP A 63 -3.29 -2.87 -5.27
N TYR A 64 -2.12 -3.45 -5.58
CA TYR A 64 -0.86 -2.69 -5.58
C TYR A 64 -0.85 -1.61 -6.66
N LEU A 65 -1.36 -1.89 -7.85
CA LEU A 65 -1.44 -0.89 -8.90
C LEU A 65 -2.31 0.30 -8.47
N CYS A 66 -3.48 0.03 -7.87
CA CYS A 66 -4.34 1.07 -7.34
C CYS A 66 -3.61 1.92 -6.29
N ARG A 67 -2.87 1.28 -5.38
CA ARG A 67 -2.15 1.99 -4.33
C ARG A 67 -1.08 2.92 -4.92
N VAL A 68 -0.25 2.43 -5.82
CA VAL A 68 0.81 3.27 -6.41
C VAL A 68 0.25 4.37 -7.31
N LEU A 69 -0.89 4.15 -7.96
CA LEU A 69 -1.58 5.20 -8.71
C LEU A 69 -2.14 6.29 -7.78
N LEU A 70 -2.58 5.92 -6.59
CA LEU A 70 -2.99 6.87 -5.56
C LEU A 70 -1.78 7.71 -5.12
N TYR A 71 -0.65 7.06 -4.81
CA TYR A 71 0.57 7.78 -4.41
C TYR A 71 1.05 8.74 -5.50
N LYS A 72 0.90 8.35 -6.75
CA LYS A 72 1.29 9.17 -7.90
C LYS A 72 0.32 10.34 -8.15
N GLY A 73 -0.88 10.31 -7.57
CA GLY A 73 -1.89 11.34 -7.73
C GLY A 73 -2.81 11.13 -8.94
N VAL A 74 -2.73 10.00 -9.62
CA VAL A 74 -3.63 9.63 -10.72
C VAL A 74 -5.02 9.30 -10.17
N LEU A 75 -5.08 8.53 -9.08
CA LEU A 75 -6.31 8.28 -8.33
C LEU A 75 -6.39 9.25 -7.16
N LYS A 76 -7.61 9.59 -6.75
CA LYS A 76 -7.86 10.50 -5.64
C LYS A 76 -8.21 9.72 -4.38
N PRO A 77 -7.93 10.25 -3.17
CA PRO A 77 -8.28 9.57 -1.93
C PRO A 77 -9.80 9.46 -1.69
N GLU A 78 -10.57 10.41 -2.21
CA GLU A 78 -12.02 10.41 -2.09
C GLU A 78 -12.60 9.22 -2.84
N ASN A 79 -13.32 8.34 -2.12
CA ASN A 79 -13.92 7.13 -2.67
C ASN A 79 -12.92 6.12 -3.26
N PHE A 80 -11.65 6.20 -2.87
CA PHE A 80 -10.57 5.38 -3.43
C PHE A 80 -10.86 3.88 -3.32
N VAL A 81 -11.18 3.40 -2.11
CA VAL A 81 -11.39 1.96 -1.87
C VAL A 81 -12.58 1.47 -2.68
N GLU A 82 -13.70 2.18 -2.62
CA GLU A 82 -14.93 1.82 -3.34
C GLU A 82 -14.72 1.77 -4.85
N GLU A 83 -14.05 2.77 -5.42
CA GLU A 83 -13.79 2.83 -6.85
C GLU A 83 -12.85 1.71 -7.32
N CYS A 84 -11.81 1.42 -6.55
CA CYS A 84 -10.89 0.33 -6.89
C CYS A 84 -11.57 -1.03 -6.77
N GLU A 85 -12.45 -1.22 -5.78
CA GLU A 85 -13.21 -2.45 -5.64
C GLU A 85 -14.17 -2.68 -6.80
N LYS A 86 -14.84 -1.63 -7.30
CA LYS A 86 -15.71 -1.72 -8.47
C LYS A 86 -14.97 -2.16 -9.72
N ASN A 87 -13.73 -1.71 -9.87
CA ASN A 87 -12.92 -1.97 -11.05
C ASN A 87 -12.08 -3.25 -10.92
N CYS A 88 -12.19 -3.95 -9.80
CA CYS A 88 -11.50 -5.20 -9.58
C CYS A 88 -12.17 -6.32 -10.40
N LYS A 89 -11.43 -6.83 -11.40
CA LYS A 89 -11.98 -7.82 -12.34
C LYS A 89 -12.07 -9.23 -11.78
N ASN A 90 -11.32 -9.56 -10.73
CA ASN A 90 -11.27 -10.91 -10.14
C ASN A 90 -10.94 -10.87 -8.65
N PRO A 91 -11.88 -10.53 -7.77
CA PRO A 91 -11.60 -10.61 -6.35
C PRO A 91 -11.74 -12.06 -5.88
N GLU A 92 -10.70 -12.87 -6.05
CA GLU A 92 -10.67 -14.20 -5.45
C GLU A 92 -10.77 -14.11 -3.92
N ARG A 93 -10.30 -12.99 -3.37
CA ARG A 93 -10.29 -12.72 -1.94
C ARG A 93 -10.72 -11.28 -1.67
N PRO A 94 -12.02 -10.97 -1.81
CA PRO A 94 -12.49 -9.58 -1.72
C PRO A 94 -12.19 -8.93 -0.37
N ARG A 95 -12.22 -9.69 0.72
CA ARG A 95 -11.90 -9.15 2.04
C ARG A 95 -10.43 -8.72 2.14
N ILE A 96 -9.51 -9.54 1.66
CA ILE A 96 -8.08 -9.21 1.64
C ILE A 96 -7.82 -8.01 0.74
N TYR A 97 -8.46 -7.97 -0.42
CA TYR A 97 -8.37 -6.86 -1.36
C TYR A 97 -8.79 -5.55 -0.70
N HIS A 98 -9.94 -5.58 0.00
CA HIS A 98 -10.42 -4.42 0.78
C HIS A 98 -9.39 -3.95 1.80
N LEU A 99 -8.84 -4.87 2.60
CA LEU A 99 -7.86 -4.53 3.63
C LEU A 99 -6.57 -3.96 3.04
N MET A 100 -6.11 -4.51 1.92
CA MET A 100 -4.91 -4.02 1.24
C MET A 100 -5.11 -2.60 0.69
N LEU A 101 -6.25 -2.32 0.08
CA LEU A 101 -6.59 -0.99 -0.41
C LEU A 101 -6.73 0.02 0.74
N THR A 102 -7.38 -0.40 1.82
CA THR A 102 -7.60 0.44 3.00
C THR A 102 -6.26 0.84 3.62
N TYR A 103 -5.32 -0.09 3.72
CA TYR A 103 -3.98 0.24 4.23
C TYR A 103 -3.25 1.24 3.31
N GLY A 104 -3.32 1.04 2.01
CA GLY A 104 -2.72 1.97 1.05
C GLY A 104 -3.27 3.38 1.20
N LEU A 105 -4.58 3.51 1.35
CA LEU A 105 -5.22 4.81 1.56
C LEU A 105 -4.77 5.44 2.88
N ALA A 106 -4.78 4.69 3.98
CA ALA A 106 -4.35 5.17 5.29
C ALA A 106 -2.90 5.67 5.25
N ASN A 107 -2.03 4.91 4.62
CA ASN A 107 -0.62 5.24 4.48
C ASN A 107 -0.42 6.54 3.68
N TYR A 108 -1.13 6.67 2.56
CA TYR A 108 -1.11 7.88 1.76
C TYR A 108 -1.58 9.09 2.57
N LEU A 109 -2.72 8.98 3.25
CA LEU A 109 -3.28 10.06 4.06
C LEU A 109 -2.33 10.49 5.18
N HIS A 110 -1.70 9.52 5.84
CA HIS A 110 -0.71 9.81 6.88
C HIS A 110 0.43 10.69 6.33
N TYR A 111 0.99 10.32 5.17
CA TYR A 111 2.10 11.08 4.58
C TYR A 111 1.66 12.40 3.95
N GLN A 112 0.35 12.62 3.80
CA GLN A 112 -0.21 13.92 3.43
C GLN A 112 -0.52 14.79 4.65
N GLY A 113 -0.19 14.34 5.85
CA GLY A 113 -0.49 15.07 7.09
C GLY A 113 -1.96 14.99 7.49
N ARG A 114 -2.72 14.01 6.96
CA ARG A 114 -4.16 13.85 7.20
C ARG A 114 -4.44 12.70 8.17
N ASP A 115 -3.79 12.74 9.34
CA ASP A 115 -3.90 11.66 10.33
C ASP A 115 -5.31 11.50 10.91
N ALA A 116 -6.08 12.60 11.00
CA ALA A 116 -7.48 12.52 11.44
C ALA A 116 -8.31 11.57 10.56
N GLU A 117 -7.96 11.42 9.29
CA GLU A 117 -8.62 10.52 8.35
C GLU A 117 -7.91 9.16 8.27
N ALA A 118 -6.58 9.13 8.46
CA ALA A 118 -5.81 7.89 8.41
C ALA A 118 -6.06 6.99 9.61
N ILE A 119 -6.16 7.56 10.81
CA ILE A 119 -6.32 6.81 12.07
C ILE A 119 -7.55 5.89 12.06
N PRO A 120 -8.76 6.36 11.68
CA PRO A 120 -9.92 5.46 11.63
C PRO A 120 -9.72 4.26 10.71
N LEU A 121 -9.01 4.45 9.60
CA LEU A 121 -8.72 3.36 8.66
C LEU A 121 -7.72 2.37 9.24
N LEU A 122 -6.68 2.86 9.89
CA LEU A 122 -5.71 2.00 10.58
C LEU A 122 -6.36 1.21 11.71
N LYS A 123 -7.32 1.82 12.43
CA LYS A 123 -8.08 1.12 13.47
C LYS A 123 -8.99 0.04 12.89
N GLU A 124 -9.63 0.29 11.76
CA GLU A 124 -10.41 -0.74 11.05
C GLU A 124 -9.56 -1.98 10.79
N LEU A 125 -8.34 -1.78 10.30
CA LEU A 125 -7.39 -2.87 10.04
C LEU A 125 -6.93 -3.56 11.32
N ALA A 126 -6.46 -2.79 12.28
CA ALA A 126 -5.92 -3.30 13.55
C ALA A 126 -6.96 -4.08 14.36
N GLU A 127 -8.22 -3.67 14.26
CA GLU A 127 -9.35 -4.25 14.99
C GLU A 127 -10.12 -5.29 14.17
N SER A 128 -9.67 -5.59 12.96
CA SER A 128 -10.31 -6.62 12.11
C SER A 128 -10.25 -7.99 12.77
N PRO A 129 -11.39 -8.69 12.93
CA PRO A 129 -11.39 -10.01 13.57
C PRO A 129 -10.77 -11.11 12.71
N ASP A 130 -10.67 -10.88 11.41
CA ASP A 130 -10.13 -11.82 10.44
C ASP A 130 -8.79 -11.34 9.89
N ASN A 131 -8.09 -12.23 9.17
CA ASN A 131 -6.83 -11.92 8.47
C ASN A 131 -5.74 -11.32 9.38
N ARG A 132 -5.67 -11.79 10.64
CA ARG A 132 -4.72 -11.25 11.64
C ARG A 132 -3.26 -11.40 11.23
N ALA A 133 -2.93 -12.36 10.36
CA ALA A 133 -1.58 -12.59 9.86
C ALA A 133 -1.21 -11.70 8.67
N LEU A 134 -2.18 -10.99 8.09
CA LEU A 134 -1.95 -10.13 6.94
C LEU A 134 -1.00 -8.98 7.29
N PHE A 135 -0.04 -8.71 6.43
CA PHE A 135 0.93 -7.63 6.63
C PHE A 135 0.24 -6.28 6.92
N ALA A 136 -0.80 -5.95 6.14
CA ALA A 136 -1.53 -4.69 6.32
C ALA A 136 -2.13 -4.56 7.74
N VAL A 137 -2.64 -5.65 8.31
CA VAL A 137 -3.17 -5.67 9.68
C VAL A 137 -2.06 -5.47 10.70
N LYS A 138 -0.98 -6.24 10.57
CA LYS A 138 0.17 -6.13 11.50
C LYS A 138 0.81 -4.75 11.44
N GLN A 139 1.01 -4.22 10.24
CA GLN A 139 1.63 -2.91 10.06
C GLN A 139 0.74 -1.80 10.61
N SER A 140 -0.57 -1.93 10.47
CA SER A 140 -1.51 -0.94 11.03
C SER A 140 -1.39 -0.85 12.56
N MET A 141 -1.22 -1.98 13.23
CA MET A 141 -0.98 -1.98 14.68
C MET A 141 0.32 -1.25 15.04
N GLN A 142 1.40 -1.54 14.30
CA GLN A 142 2.68 -0.86 14.52
C GLN A 142 2.59 0.63 14.25
N ASP A 143 1.89 1.03 13.20
CA ASP A 143 1.71 2.44 12.85
C ASP A 143 0.93 3.18 13.94
N LEU A 144 -0.15 2.58 14.46
CA LEU A 144 -0.92 3.17 15.55
C LEU A 144 -0.10 3.26 16.84
N ASP A 145 0.69 2.24 17.16
CA ASP A 145 1.59 2.25 18.30
C ASP A 145 2.60 3.41 18.17
N ALA A 146 3.16 3.61 17.01
CA ALA A 146 4.10 4.70 16.74
C ALA A 146 3.44 6.08 16.85
N MET A 147 2.14 6.18 16.57
CA MET A 147 1.35 7.42 16.72
C MET A 147 0.86 7.64 18.13
N GLY A 148 1.02 6.67 19.03
CA GLY A 148 0.47 6.72 20.39
C GLY A 148 -1.04 6.60 20.44
N VAL A 149 -1.65 5.93 19.46
CA VAL A 149 -3.11 5.76 19.37
C VAL A 149 -3.50 4.37 19.84
N SER A 150 -4.46 4.31 20.76
CA SER A 150 -4.99 3.04 21.29
C SER A 150 -5.97 2.39 20.33
N TYR A 151 -6.00 1.07 20.31
CA TYR A 151 -6.92 0.25 19.54
C TYR A 151 -7.23 -1.04 20.28
N THR A 152 -8.31 -1.71 19.91
CA THR A 152 -8.75 -2.94 20.57
C THR A 152 -8.34 -4.15 19.72
N VAL A 153 -7.54 -5.05 20.31
CA VAL A 153 -7.21 -6.32 19.64
C VAL A 153 -8.37 -7.28 19.81
N PRO A 154 -8.92 -7.85 18.73
CA PRO A 154 -10.02 -8.81 18.83
C PRO A 154 -9.63 -10.03 19.66
N ALA A 155 -10.58 -10.53 20.44
CA ALA A 155 -10.39 -11.77 21.18
C ALA A 155 -10.19 -12.94 20.19
N LYS A 156 -9.31 -13.89 20.55
CA LYS A 156 -9.17 -15.13 19.76
C LYS A 156 -10.46 -15.93 19.88
N ALA A 157 -10.99 -16.27 18.75
CA ALA A 157 -12.16 -17.15 18.67
C ALA A 157 -11.80 -18.57 19.11
#